data_a6ac20fa29c59e43bf681a5800b5b3cb
#
_entry.id   a6ac20fa29c59e43bf681a5800b5b3cb
#
_cell.length_a   1.000
_cell.length_b   1.000
_cell.length_c   1.000
_cell.angle_alpha   90.00
_cell.angle_beta   90.00
_cell.angle_gamma   90.00
#
_symmetry.space_group_name_H-M   'P 1'
#
loop_
_entity.id
_entity.type
_entity.pdbx_description
1 polymer ?
#
loop_
_entity_poly.entity_id
_entity_poly.type
_entity_poly.pdbx_seq_one_letter_code
_entity_poly.pdbx_strand_id
1 'polypeptide(L)'
;HLLDAPVIGLVFADPHAYLERYSEPDKAKTKLGDETSAWPTPYWTVDASFATMQLLLAAHDVGLGALFFGVFNGEDELRKEFKVPVQMQLIGAVAIGWPMLENLTDRGASAKRPRRKPSEIIREGSF
;
A
#
# COMPACT_ATOMS: atom_id res chain seq x y z
N HIS A 1 -9.07 8.68 -17.23
CA HIS A 1 -9.70 7.43 -16.75
C HIS A 1 -8.61 6.56 -16.12
N LEU A 2 -8.90 5.78 -15.07
CA LEU A 2 -7.89 4.95 -14.39
C LEU A 2 -7.24 3.95 -15.37
N LEU A 3 -8.03 3.44 -16.32
CA LEU A 3 -7.57 2.50 -17.35
C LEU A 3 -6.69 3.15 -18.44
N ASP A 4 -6.58 4.47 -18.45
CA ASP A 4 -5.73 5.20 -19.39
C ASP A 4 -4.30 5.36 -18.87
N ALA A 5 -4.05 4.95 -17.61
CA ALA A 5 -2.71 4.97 -17.03
C ALA A 5 -1.79 3.99 -17.78
N PRO A 6 -0.63 4.45 -18.29
CA PRO A 6 0.27 3.60 -19.06
C PRO A 6 0.93 2.50 -18.21
N VAL A 7 0.96 2.67 -16.90
CA VAL A 7 1.54 1.69 -15.97
C VAL A 7 0.58 1.47 -14.80
N ILE A 8 0.30 0.20 -14.50
CA ILE A 8 -0.36 -0.21 -13.26
C ILE A 8 0.56 -1.19 -12.54
N GLY A 9 1.06 -0.78 -11.40
CA GLY A 9 1.87 -1.62 -10.51
C GLY A 9 0.99 -2.29 -9.47
N LEU A 10 1.23 -3.57 -9.20
CA LEU A 10 0.57 -4.30 -8.12
C LEU A 10 1.48 -4.34 -6.90
N VAL A 11 0.94 -4.03 -5.74
CA VAL A 11 1.67 -3.99 -4.48
C VAL A 11 1.34 -5.23 -3.66
N PHE A 12 2.36 -6.02 -3.39
CA PHE A 12 2.25 -7.19 -2.52
C PHE A 12 3.17 -7.05 -1.31
N ALA A 13 2.75 -7.65 -0.20
CA ALA A 13 3.58 -7.88 0.97
C ALA A 13 3.85 -9.36 1.11
N ASP A 14 5.04 -9.74 1.59
CA ASP A 14 5.40 -11.12 1.88
C ASP A 14 5.51 -11.35 3.41
N PRO A 15 4.48 -11.93 4.04
CA PRO A 15 4.54 -12.28 5.45
C PRO A 15 5.66 -13.29 5.77
N HIS A 16 5.98 -14.20 4.83
CA HIS A 16 7.01 -15.23 5.04
C HIS A 16 8.40 -14.63 5.24
N ALA A 17 8.74 -13.56 4.52
CA ALA A 17 10.01 -12.87 4.70
C ALA A 17 10.22 -12.40 6.16
N TYR A 18 9.12 -12.02 6.83
CA TYR A 18 9.14 -11.66 8.25
C TYR A 18 9.32 -12.88 9.16
N LEU A 19 8.60 -13.97 8.90
CA LEU A 19 8.74 -15.19 9.68
C LEU A 19 10.17 -15.74 9.56
N GLU A 20 10.73 -15.81 8.36
CA GLU A 20 12.10 -16.24 8.11
C GLU A 20 13.10 -15.37 8.88
N ARG A 21 13.00 -14.05 8.77
CA ARG A 21 13.89 -13.11 9.47
C ARG A 21 13.81 -13.29 10.99
N TYR A 22 12.63 -13.48 11.52
CA TYR A 22 12.41 -13.60 12.97
C TYR A 22 12.64 -15.02 13.53
N SER A 23 12.88 -15.99 12.65
CA SER A 23 13.38 -17.32 13.00
C SER A 23 14.90 -17.39 13.16
N GLU A 24 15.63 -16.34 12.71
CA GLU A 24 17.08 -16.28 12.84
C GLU A 24 17.53 -16.20 14.32
N PRO A 25 18.75 -16.67 14.66
CA PRO A 25 19.20 -16.85 16.06
C PRO A 25 19.11 -15.58 16.92
N ASP A 26 19.34 -14.39 16.32
CA ASP A 26 19.28 -13.10 17.03
C ASP A 26 17.83 -12.68 17.36
N LYS A 27 16.83 -13.21 16.66
CA LYS A 27 15.41 -12.91 16.81
C LYS A 27 14.58 -14.05 17.39
N ALA A 28 15.08 -15.28 17.39
CA ALA A 28 14.33 -16.48 17.79
C ALA A 28 13.68 -16.38 19.18
N LYS A 29 14.29 -15.65 20.12
CA LYS A 29 13.73 -15.43 21.46
C LYS A 29 12.39 -14.68 21.46
N THR A 30 12.09 -13.94 20.40
CA THR A 30 10.84 -13.18 20.27
C THR A 30 9.64 -14.08 19.98
N LYS A 31 9.87 -15.28 19.43
CA LYS A 31 8.86 -16.21 18.90
C LYS A 31 7.97 -15.63 17.79
N LEU A 32 8.34 -14.50 17.20
CA LEU A 32 7.61 -13.87 16.10
C LEU A 32 7.85 -14.58 14.75
N GLY A 33 8.85 -15.49 14.69
CA GLY A 33 9.09 -16.32 13.51
C GLY A 33 8.18 -17.55 13.43
N ASP A 34 7.42 -17.88 14.47
CA ASP A 34 6.65 -19.12 14.54
C ASP A 34 5.42 -19.07 13.61
N GLU A 35 4.66 -17.98 13.64
CA GLU A 35 3.46 -17.81 12.84
C GLU A 35 3.05 -16.33 12.71
N THR A 36 2.27 -16.01 11.66
CA THR A 36 1.79 -14.65 11.42
C THR A 36 0.86 -14.12 12.51
N SER A 37 0.14 -15.01 13.20
CA SER A 37 -0.77 -14.66 14.31
C SER A 37 -0.04 -14.19 15.57
N ALA A 38 1.27 -14.48 15.70
CA ALA A 38 2.11 -13.97 16.79
C ALA A 38 2.38 -12.46 16.69
N TRP A 39 2.10 -11.86 15.54
CA TRP A 39 2.32 -10.45 15.28
C TRP A 39 1.09 -9.63 15.68
N PRO A 40 1.16 -8.73 16.69
CA PRO A 40 0.03 -7.87 17.07
C PRO A 40 -0.31 -6.84 15.98
N THR A 41 0.65 -6.53 15.13
CA THR A 41 0.49 -5.67 13.96
C THR A 41 1.16 -6.34 12.77
N PRO A 42 0.51 -6.45 11.60
CA PRO A 42 1.10 -7.05 10.41
C PRO A 42 2.12 -6.08 9.77
N TYR A 43 3.35 -6.06 10.29
CA TYR A 43 4.38 -5.11 9.84
C TYR A 43 4.75 -5.25 8.37
N TRP A 44 4.61 -6.44 7.76
CA TRP A 44 4.73 -6.60 6.31
C TRP A 44 3.76 -5.70 5.53
N THR A 45 2.52 -5.52 6.03
CA THR A 45 1.54 -4.60 5.45
C THR A 45 1.95 -3.14 5.68
N VAL A 46 2.46 -2.81 6.87
CA VAL A 46 2.93 -1.47 7.23
C VAL A 46 4.09 -1.05 6.32
N ASP A 47 5.10 -1.91 6.17
CA ASP A 47 6.28 -1.60 5.35
C ASP A 47 5.93 -1.50 3.86
N ALA A 48 5.07 -2.38 3.35
CA ALA A 48 4.57 -2.28 1.98
C ALA A 48 3.79 -0.98 1.75
N SER A 49 3.03 -0.52 2.76
CA SER A 49 2.30 0.75 2.70
C SER A 49 3.24 1.96 2.71
N PHE A 50 4.31 1.91 3.51
CA PHE A 50 5.35 2.96 3.52
C PHE A 50 6.10 3.01 2.18
N ALA A 51 6.48 1.86 1.63
CA ALA A 51 7.10 1.78 0.31
C ALA A 51 6.17 2.33 -0.78
N THR A 52 4.88 2.02 -0.70
CA THR A 52 3.87 2.57 -1.62
C THR A 52 3.78 4.09 -1.51
N MET A 53 3.76 4.64 -0.30
CA MET A 53 3.75 6.09 -0.11
C MET A 53 4.99 6.75 -0.69
N GLN A 54 6.18 6.15 -0.49
CA GLN A 54 7.43 6.65 -1.09
C GLN A 54 7.36 6.63 -2.62
N LEU A 55 6.80 5.58 -3.22
CA LEU A 55 6.58 5.50 -4.66
C LEU A 55 5.68 6.63 -5.17
N LEU A 56 4.56 6.91 -4.48
CA LEU A 56 3.65 8.00 -4.84
C LEU A 56 4.35 9.37 -4.76
N LEU A 57 5.14 9.60 -3.73
CA LEU A 57 5.91 10.84 -3.56
C LEU A 57 7.00 10.98 -4.62
N ALA A 58 7.74 9.90 -4.91
CA ALA A 58 8.77 9.90 -5.95
C ALA A 58 8.17 10.14 -7.35
N ALA A 59 7.02 9.55 -7.65
CA ALA A 59 6.32 9.80 -8.90
C ALA A 59 5.94 11.30 -9.03
N HIS A 60 5.42 11.89 -7.95
CA HIS A 60 5.09 13.31 -7.92
C HIS A 60 6.32 14.20 -8.11
N ASP A 61 7.43 13.88 -7.47
CA ASP A 61 8.69 14.63 -7.53
C ASP A 61 9.25 14.71 -8.96
N VAL A 62 9.07 13.66 -9.75
CA VAL A 62 9.46 13.63 -11.19
C VAL A 62 8.35 14.10 -12.14
N GLY A 63 7.28 14.72 -11.63
CA GLY A 63 6.19 15.30 -12.43
C GLY A 63 5.16 14.30 -12.95
N LEU A 64 5.14 13.07 -12.44
CA LEU A 64 4.12 12.07 -12.78
C LEU A 64 2.89 12.19 -11.87
N GLY A 65 1.73 11.81 -12.40
CA GLY A 65 0.54 11.50 -11.62
C GLY A 65 0.60 10.06 -11.11
N ALA A 66 0.20 9.84 -9.87
CA ALA A 66 0.09 8.51 -9.31
C ALA A 66 -1.14 8.40 -8.41
N LEU A 67 -1.80 7.22 -8.45
CA LEU A 67 -2.98 6.94 -7.65
C LEU A 67 -2.90 5.52 -7.10
N PHE A 68 -2.92 5.39 -5.77
CA PHE A 68 -3.12 4.10 -5.10
C PHE A 68 -4.61 3.78 -4.96
N PHE A 69 -4.99 2.54 -5.25
CA PHE A 69 -6.36 2.06 -5.12
C PHE A 69 -6.42 0.59 -4.73
N GLY A 70 -7.53 0.20 -4.08
CA GLY A 70 -7.78 -1.19 -3.71
C GLY A 70 -8.26 -2.03 -4.89
N VAL A 71 -7.89 -3.31 -4.91
CA VAL A 71 -8.41 -4.31 -5.83
C VAL A 71 -9.49 -5.09 -5.08
N PHE A 72 -10.76 -4.83 -5.40
CA PHE A 72 -11.89 -5.43 -4.68
C PHE A 72 -12.53 -6.60 -5.43
N ASN A 73 -12.21 -6.77 -6.71
CA ASN A 73 -12.72 -7.83 -7.55
C ASN A 73 -11.61 -8.32 -8.48
N GLY A 74 -11.66 -9.61 -8.86
CA GLY A 74 -10.73 -10.18 -9.83
C GLY A 74 -9.34 -10.50 -9.27
N GLU A 75 -9.17 -10.59 -7.94
CA GLU A 75 -7.86 -10.93 -7.36
C GLU A 75 -7.40 -12.33 -7.75
N ASP A 76 -8.29 -13.31 -7.81
CA ASP A 76 -7.93 -14.68 -8.15
C ASP A 76 -7.45 -14.81 -9.61
N GLU A 77 -8.11 -14.12 -10.54
CA GLU A 77 -7.71 -14.04 -11.94
C GLU A 77 -6.36 -13.36 -12.10
N LEU A 78 -6.16 -12.25 -11.39
CA LEU A 78 -4.90 -11.52 -11.35
C LEU A 78 -3.76 -12.40 -10.82
N ARG A 79 -3.98 -13.11 -9.70
CA ARG A 79 -2.99 -14.02 -9.13
C ARG A 79 -2.62 -15.13 -10.10
N LYS A 80 -3.60 -15.68 -10.80
CA LYS A 80 -3.39 -16.72 -11.80
C LYS A 80 -2.61 -16.22 -13.00
N GLU A 81 -2.98 -15.06 -13.54
CA GLU A 81 -2.32 -14.43 -14.70
C GLU A 81 -0.85 -14.10 -14.41
N PHE A 82 -0.58 -13.47 -13.28
CA PHE A 82 0.77 -13.07 -12.88
C PHE A 82 1.53 -14.14 -12.07
N LYS A 83 0.94 -15.34 -11.88
CA LYS A 83 1.54 -16.46 -11.13
C LYS A 83 2.00 -16.02 -9.73
N VAL A 84 1.19 -15.21 -9.07
CA VAL A 84 1.51 -14.68 -7.74
C VAL A 84 1.47 -15.80 -6.70
N PRO A 85 2.55 -16.02 -5.92
CA PRO A 85 2.56 -17.02 -4.87
C PRO A 85 1.42 -16.80 -3.85
N VAL A 86 0.83 -17.90 -3.38
CA VAL A 86 -0.37 -17.86 -2.50
C VAL A 86 -0.13 -17.12 -1.19
N GLN A 87 1.10 -17.14 -0.66
CA GLN A 87 1.47 -16.47 0.59
C GLN A 87 1.57 -14.95 0.47
N MET A 88 1.73 -14.42 -0.74
CA MET A 88 1.82 -12.97 -0.96
C MET A 88 0.47 -12.31 -0.67
N GLN A 89 0.47 -11.28 0.15
CA GLN A 89 -0.71 -10.48 0.47
C GLN A 89 -0.83 -9.30 -0.49
N LEU A 90 -1.94 -9.22 -1.24
CA LEU A 90 -2.22 -8.06 -2.08
C LEU A 90 -2.61 -6.86 -1.19
N ILE A 91 -1.89 -5.75 -1.35
CA ILE A 91 -2.16 -4.50 -0.64
C ILE A 91 -3.03 -3.58 -1.50
N GLY A 92 -2.81 -3.58 -2.80
CA GLY A 92 -3.55 -2.77 -3.76
C GLY A 92 -2.76 -2.57 -5.05
N ALA A 93 -3.15 -1.58 -5.81
CA ALA A 93 -2.50 -1.23 -7.07
C ALA A 93 -2.16 0.28 -7.13
N VAL A 94 -1.16 0.62 -7.91
CA VAL A 94 -0.76 2.00 -8.20
C VAL A 94 -0.82 2.23 -9.70
N ALA A 95 -1.67 3.15 -10.13
CA ALA A 95 -1.66 3.67 -11.50
C ALA A 95 -0.66 4.84 -11.57
N ILE A 96 0.20 4.84 -12.59
CA ILE A 96 1.22 5.88 -12.80
C ILE A 96 1.16 6.34 -14.26
N GLY A 97 1.22 7.66 -14.48
CA GLY A 97 1.21 8.23 -15.82
C GLY A 97 1.41 9.74 -15.79
N TRP A 98 1.40 10.37 -16.96
CA TRP A 98 1.44 11.81 -17.04
C TRP A 98 0.10 12.41 -16.60
N PRO A 99 0.09 13.43 -15.72
CA PRO A 99 -1.15 14.06 -15.27
C PRO A 99 -1.84 14.76 -16.42
N MET A 100 -3.14 14.52 -16.59
CA MET A 100 -3.96 15.27 -17.54
C MET A 100 -4.35 16.61 -16.92
N LEU A 101 -3.74 17.69 -17.40
CA LEU A 101 -3.95 19.05 -16.86
C LEU A 101 -5.40 19.52 -16.99
N GLU A 102 -6.11 19.06 -18.02
CA GLU A 102 -7.50 19.45 -18.30
C GLU A 102 -8.50 18.95 -17.24
N ASN A 103 -8.16 17.90 -16.50
CA ASN A 103 -9.04 17.25 -15.52
C ASN A 103 -8.75 17.63 -14.06
N LEU A 104 -7.85 18.58 -13.81
CA LEU A 104 -7.51 19.00 -12.44
C LEU A 104 -8.67 19.66 -11.69
N THR A 105 -9.72 20.09 -12.40
CA THR A 105 -10.94 20.68 -11.82
C THR A 105 -11.96 19.64 -11.37
N ASP A 106 -11.98 18.45 -11.98
CA ASP A 106 -12.88 17.36 -11.59
C ASP A 106 -12.23 16.47 -10.51
N ARG A 107 -12.29 16.97 -9.30
CA ARG A 107 -11.72 16.27 -8.13
C ARG A 107 -12.63 15.18 -7.55
N GLY A 108 -13.73 14.85 -8.24
CA GLY A 108 -14.71 13.87 -7.78
C GLY A 108 -15.52 14.34 -6.54
N ALA A 109 -16.54 13.57 -6.16
CA ALA A 109 -17.46 13.92 -5.08
C ALA A 109 -16.77 14.07 -3.70
N SER A 110 -15.68 13.30 -3.46
CA SER A 110 -14.94 13.34 -2.20
C SER A 110 -14.14 14.63 -1.99
N ALA A 111 -13.88 15.41 -3.06
CA ALA A 111 -13.13 16.67 -2.96
C ALA A 111 -13.87 17.74 -2.16
N LYS A 112 -15.22 17.67 -2.12
CA LYS A 112 -16.07 18.59 -1.34
C LYS A 112 -16.14 18.22 0.15
N ARG A 113 -15.63 17.04 0.55
CA ARG A 113 -15.65 16.62 1.94
C ARG A 113 -14.61 17.41 2.74
N PRO A 114 -15.03 18.09 3.84
CA PRO A 114 -14.09 18.84 4.67
C PRO A 114 -13.03 17.90 5.28
N ARG A 115 -11.78 18.34 5.28
CA ARG A 115 -10.69 17.64 5.97
C ARG A 115 -10.72 18.00 7.45
N ARG A 116 -10.41 17.03 8.31
CA ARG A 116 -10.21 17.30 9.73
C ARG A 116 -9.07 18.29 9.93
N LYS A 117 -9.19 19.15 10.92
CA LYS A 117 -8.11 20.04 11.34
C LYS A 117 -7.00 19.24 12.03
N PRO A 118 -5.73 19.65 11.93
CA PRO A 118 -4.63 18.97 12.64
C PRO A 118 -4.92 18.80 14.15
N SER A 119 -5.51 19.81 14.81
CA SER A 119 -5.90 19.76 16.23
C SER A 119 -6.96 18.70 16.58
N GLU A 120 -7.69 18.17 15.59
CA GLU A 120 -8.67 17.09 15.79
C GLU A 120 -8.00 15.69 15.69
N ILE A 121 -6.79 15.65 15.15
CA ILE A 121 -6.06 14.40 14.86
C ILE A 121 -4.87 14.25 15.81
N ILE A 122 -4.15 15.36 16.05
CA ILE A 122 -2.97 15.39 16.92
C ILE A 122 -3.42 15.59 18.35
N ARG A 123 -2.95 14.75 19.26
CA ARG A 123 -3.15 14.86 20.71
C ARG A 123 -1.80 15.07 21.37
N GLU A 124 -1.71 16.01 22.29
CA GLU A 124 -0.53 16.25 23.12
C GLU A 124 -0.77 15.69 24.53
N GLY A 125 0.06 14.74 24.93
CA GLY A 125 0.06 14.17 26.27
C GLY A 125 -0.91 13.03 26.50
N SER A 126 -2.20 13.19 26.29
CA SER A 126 -3.22 12.14 26.51
C SER A 126 -4.41 12.27 25.56
N PHE A 127 -5.14 11.17 25.38
CA PHE A 127 -6.42 11.16 24.66
C PHE A 127 -7.57 11.67 25.53
#